data_37650b78d036ac0b710f082676a691de
#
_entry.id   37650b78d036ac0b710f082676a691de
#
_cell.length_a   1.000
_cell.length_b   1.000
_cell.length_c   1.000
_cell.angle_alpha   90.00
_cell.angle_beta   90.00
_cell.angle_gamma   90.00
#
_symmetry.space_group_name_H-M   'P 1'
#
loop_
_entity.id
_entity.type
_entity.pdbx_description
1 polymer ?
#
loop_
_entity_poly.entity_id
_entity_poly.type
_entity_poly.pdbx_seq_one_letter_code
_entity_poly.pdbx_strand_id
1 'polypeptide(L)'
;VFDQIKLLRNSYGIRQIQFYDDTFTINRRAVFELCRLLTESEVGISFCCYVRGDCFDDNIAKALKGAGCHQIMMGIESGSEKIRGIIDKPVPKERYASVVKIARANGLEVRAGFIIGNIGETWETMEESLQFAIDLDIDFLQLTISTPYPGTALFRQALQENRLKHMILKDYGFGEPIVELDDLSASQIKE
;
A
#
# COMPACT_ATOMS: atom_id res chain seq x y z
N VAL A 1 -3.10 -16.78 15.01
CA VAL A 1 -2.28 -15.55 14.93
C VAL A 1 -1.73 -15.17 16.30
N PHE A 2 -2.56 -14.91 17.32
CA PHE A 2 -2.08 -14.46 18.64
C PHE A 2 -1.07 -15.42 19.28
N ASP A 3 -1.33 -16.73 19.31
CA ASP A 3 -0.40 -17.72 19.86
C ASP A 3 0.93 -17.81 19.09
N GLN A 4 0.88 -17.59 17.77
CA GLN A 4 2.10 -17.49 16.95
C GLN A 4 2.93 -16.26 17.32
N ILE A 5 2.29 -15.12 17.57
CA ILE A 5 2.96 -13.90 18.03
C ILE A 5 3.63 -14.14 19.38
N LYS A 6 2.94 -14.78 20.34
CA LYS A 6 3.52 -15.15 21.64
C LYS A 6 4.72 -16.10 21.47
N LEU A 7 4.61 -17.10 20.61
CA LEU A 7 5.70 -18.01 20.31
C LEU A 7 6.92 -17.25 19.75
N LEU A 8 6.71 -16.41 18.74
CA LEU A 8 7.77 -15.60 18.14
C LEU A 8 8.45 -14.69 19.16
N ARG A 9 7.66 -14.05 20.02
CA ARG A 9 8.17 -13.19 21.07
C ARG A 9 8.96 -13.94 22.12
N ASN A 10 8.40 -15.04 22.65
CA ASN A 10 8.97 -15.73 23.82
C ASN A 10 10.11 -16.69 23.43
N SER A 11 10.01 -17.37 22.29
CA SER A 11 11.01 -18.38 21.87
C SER A 11 12.09 -17.81 20.97
N TYR A 12 11.81 -16.75 20.22
CA TYR A 12 12.74 -16.17 19.23
C TYR A 12 13.13 -14.71 19.52
N GLY A 13 12.58 -14.10 20.56
CA GLY A 13 12.91 -12.73 20.94
C GLY A 13 12.45 -11.65 19.95
N ILE A 14 11.52 -12.00 19.02
CA ILE A 14 11.00 -11.05 18.03
C ILE A 14 10.27 -9.90 18.75
N ARG A 15 10.56 -8.67 18.36
CA ARG A 15 9.98 -7.45 18.95
C ARG A 15 9.11 -6.65 17.99
N GLN A 16 9.30 -6.88 16.68
CA GLN A 16 8.55 -6.20 15.64
C GLN A 16 8.08 -7.20 14.59
N ILE A 17 6.86 -7.06 14.15
CA ILE A 17 6.26 -7.86 13.09
C ILE A 17 5.56 -6.98 12.06
N GLN A 18 5.42 -7.48 10.86
CA GLN A 18 4.61 -6.88 9.82
C GLN A 18 3.52 -7.85 9.41
N PHE A 19 2.27 -7.39 9.41
CA PHE A 19 1.14 -8.13 8.83
C PHE A 19 1.08 -7.86 7.33
N TYR A 20 1.15 -8.93 6.54
CA TYR A 20 1.12 -8.88 5.07
C TYR A 20 -0.26 -9.18 4.48
N ASP A 21 -1.30 -9.10 5.30
CA ASP A 21 -2.68 -9.17 4.81
C ASP A 21 -2.96 -7.98 3.89
N ASP A 22 -3.47 -8.20 2.68
CA ASP A 22 -3.77 -7.13 1.69
C ASP A 22 -4.69 -6.04 2.26
N THR A 23 -5.55 -6.42 3.19
CA THR A 23 -6.38 -5.50 3.96
C THR A 23 -6.58 -6.06 5.38
N PHE A 24 -5.64 -5.79 6.26
CA PHE A 24 -5.69 -6.25 7.65
C PHE A 24 -7.00 -5.86 8.37
N THR A 25 -7.51 -4.68 8.05
CA THR A 25 -8.70 -4.10 8.70
C THR A 25 -10.03 -4.56 8.10
N ILE A 26 -10.05 -5.49 7.13
CA ILE A 26 -11.28 -5.95 6.47
C ILE A 26 -12.24 -6.62 7.44
N ASN A 27 -11.73 -7.43 8.37
CA ASN A 27 -12.52 -8.06 9.41
C ASN A 27 -12.38 -7.29 10.73
N ARG A 28 -13.22 -6.28 10.87
CA ARG A 28 -13.21 -5.36 12.02
C ARG A 28 -13.26 -6.08 13.38
N ARG A 29 -14.10 -7.12 13.50
CA ARG A 29 -14.24 -7.89 14.73
C ARG A 29 -12.94 -8.63 15.09
N ALA A 30 -12.29 -9.26 14.11
CA ALA A 30 -11.03 -9.96 14.31
C ALA A 30 -9.90 -9.00 14.70
N VAL A 31 -9.87 -7.80 14.10
CA VAL A 31 -8.89 -6.76 14.47
C VAL A 31 -9.05 -6.32 15.91
N PHE A 32 -10.26 -5.98 16.35
CA PHE A 32 -10.50 -5.58 17.74
C PHE A 32 -10.14 -6.70 18.73
N GLU A 33 -10.49 -7.95 18.41
CA GLU A 33 -10.15 -9.08 19.26
C GLU A 33 -8.63 -9.29 19.35
N LEU A 34 -7.91 -9.25 18.24
CA LEU A 34 -6.45 -9.36 18.25
C LEU A 34 -5.80 -8.19 19.04
N CYS A 35 -6.26 -6.96 18.81
CA CYS A 35 -5.76 -5.79 19.53
C CYS A 35 -6.00 -5.92 21.05
N ARG A 36 -7.18 -6.38 21.46
CA ARG A 36 -7.51 -6.63 22.87
C ARG A 36 -6.55 -7.67 23.48
N LEU A 37 -6.36 -8.80 22.80
CA LEU A 37 -5.45 -9.85 23.28
C LEU A 37 -4.00 -9.38 23.40
N LEU A 38 -3.51 -8.60 22.43
CA LEU A 38 -2.16 -8.03 22.47
C LEU A 38 -1.98 -7.04 23.62
N THR A 39 -2.98 -6.21 23.88
CA THR A 39 -2.95 -5.24 24.97
C THR A 39 -3.01 -5.91 26.34
N GLU A 40 -3.97 -6.83 26.55
CA GLU A 40 -4.18 -7.50 27.84
C GLU A 40 -3.04 -8.45 28.24
N SER A 41 -2.36 -9.04 27.25
CA SER A 41 -1.28 -10.01 27.50
C SER A 41 0.09 -9.39 27.69
N GLU A 42 0.24 -8.06 27.48
CA GLU A 42 1.50 -7.34 27.58
C GLU A 42 2.66 -8.01 26.80
N VAL A 43 2.37 -8.63 25.65
CA VAL A 43 3.36 -9.34 24.83
C VAL A 43 4.53 -8.44 24.43
N GLY A 44 4.31 -7.13 24.35
CA GLY A 44 5.36 -6.13 24.15
C GLY A 44 6.01 -6.25 22.76
N ILE A 45 5.19 -6.33 21.71
CA ILE A 45 5.60 -6.24 20.31
C ILE A 45 5.16 -4.90 19.72
N SER A 46 5.89 -4.42 18.73
CA SER A 46 5.41 -3.40 17.80
C SER A 46 5.04 -4.04 16.47
N PHE A 47 4.14 -3.42 15.72
CA PHE A 47 3.78 -3.94 14.40
C PHE A 47 3.36 -2.85 13.43
N CYS A 48 3.36 -3.22 12.14
CA CYS A 48 2.73 -2.45 11.07
C CYS A 48 1.79 -3.35 10.25
N CYS A 49 0.80 -2.75 9.59
CA CYS A 49 -0.19 -3.49 8.82
C CYS A 49 -0.72 -2.67 7.64
N TYR A 50 -1.22 -3.39 6.62
CA TYR A 50 -1.89 -2.78 5.47
C TYR A 50 -3.34 -2.47 5.79
N VAL A 51 -3.76 -1.26 5.43
CA VAL A 51 -5.15 -0.82 5.58
C VAL A 51 -5.69 -0.33 4.24
N ARG A 52 -6.99 -0.48 4.06
CA ARG A 52 -7.70 0.14 2.95
C ARG A 52 -8.50 1.32 3.46
N GLY A 53 -8.52 2.42 2.71
CA GLY A 53 -9.07 3.69 3.15
C GLY A 53 -10.54 3.61 3.62
N ASP A 54 -11.35 2.77 3.01
CA ASP A 54 -12.76 2.55 3.40
C ASP A 54 -12.96 1.66 4.63
N CYS A 55 -11.91 0.95 5.07
CA CYS A 55 -11.91 0.04 6.23
C CYS A 55 -11.11 0.60 7.43
N PHE A 56 -10.88 1.92 7.49
CA PHE A 56 -10.10 2.55 8.55
C PHE A 56 -10.83 3.76 9.13
N ASP A 57 -10.96 3.82 10.44
CA ASP A 57 -11.56 4.93 11.19
C ASP A 57 -10.86 5.17 12.53
N ASP A 58 -11.31 6.16 13.28
CA ASP A 58 -10.71 6.54 14.55
C ASP A 58 -10.73 5.40 15.60
N ASN A 59 -11.77 4.59 15.63
CA ASN A 59 -11.85 3.46 16.56
C ASN A 59 -10.83 2.38 16.22
N ILE A 60 -10.65 2.07 14.92
CA ILE A 60 -9.61 1.16 14.44
C ILE A 60 -8.23 1.71 14.75
N ALA A 61 -7.98 3.01 14.49
CA ALA A 61 -6.71 3.66 14.76
C ALA A 61 -6.32 3.55 16.25
N LYS A 62 -7.27 3.88 17.15
CA LYS A 62 -7.07 3.74 18.60
C LYS A 62 -6.76 2.32 19.03
N ALA A 63 -7.52 1.34 18.53
CA ALA A 63 -7.30 -0.06 18.86
C ALA A 63 -5.92 -0.55 18.37
N LEU A 64 -5.54 -0.23 17.13
CA LEU A 64 -4.24 -0.56 16.57
C LEU A 64 -3.11 0.07 17.39
N LYS A 65 -3.21 1.38 17.68
CA LYS A 65 -2.19 2.08 18.47
C LYS A 65 -2.03 1.48 19.86
N GLY A 66 -3.13 1.24 20.56
CA GLY A 66 -3.14 0.62 21.89
C GLY A 66 -2.51 -0.77 21.93
N ALA A 67 -2.62 -1.52 20.82
CA ALA A 67 -2.02 -2.85 20.67
C ALA A 67 -0.56 -2.86 20.24
N GLY A 68 0.07 -1.70 20.03
CA GLY A 68 1.48 -1.57 19.64
C GLY A 68 1.72 -1.34 18.14
N CYS A 69 0.69 -1.03 17.36
CA CYS A 69 0.87 -0.58 15.99
C CYS A 69 1.59 0.77 15.96
N HIS A 70 2.64 0.88 15.15
CA HIS A 70 3.37 2.14 14.99
C HIS A 70 3.14 2.76 13.61
N GLN A 71 2.84 1.94 12.59
CA GLN A 71 2.70 2.40 11.22
C GLN A 71 1.59 1.66 10.50
N ILE A 72 0.79 2.38 9.73
CA ILE A 72 -0.13 1.82 8.75
C ILE A 72 0.43 1.99 7.34
N MET A 73 0.11 1.04 6.47
CA MET A 73 0.49 1.07 5.06
C MET A 73 -0.77 1.05 4.20
N MET A 74 -0.84 1.91 3.18
CA MET A 74 -2.00 1.93 2.28
C MET A 74 -1.56 2.11 0.83
N GLY A 75 -2.18 1.35 -0.08
CA GLY A 75 -2.02 1.52 -1.52
C GLY A 75 -2.92 2.65 -2.01
N ILE A 76 -2.33 3.74 -2.46
CA ILE A 76 -3.02 4.85 -3.14
C ILE A 76 -3.00 4.64 -4.64
N GLU A 77 -1.90 4.15 -5.12
CA GLU A 77 -1.50 3.77 -6.48
C GLU A 77 -1.29 4.97 -7.39
N SER A 78 -2.20 5.94 -7.46
CA SER A 78 -2.06 7.15 -8.26
C SER A 78 -2.83 8.33 -7.67
N GLY A 79 -2.30 9.53 -7.83
CA GLY A 79 -2.97 10.79 -7.56
C GLY A 79 -3.82 11.30 -8.72
N SER A 80 -3.65 10.71 -9.92
CA SER A 80 -4.41 11.09 -11.11
C SER A 80 -5.74 10.37 -11.20
N GLU A 81 -6.84 11.11 -11.33
CA GLU A 81 -8.17 10.52 -11.52
C GLU A 81 -8.27 9.70 -12.82
N LYS A 82 -7.55 10.12 -13.87
CA LYS A 82 -7.46 9.37 -15.13
C LYS A 82 -6.88 7.98 -14.89
N ILE A 83 -5.73 7.91 -14.22
CA ILE A 83 -5.05 6.63 -13.96
C ILE A 83 -5.84 5.78 -12.98
N ARG A 84 -6.40 6.38 -11.93
CA ARG A 84 -7.27 5.69 -10.96
C ARG A 84 -8.46 5.03 -11.64
N GLY A 85 -9.07 5.69 -12.64
CA GLY A 85 -10.13 5.10 -13.46
C GLY A 85 -9.65 3.91 -14.30
N ILE A 86 -8.45 3.97 -14.87
CA ILE A 86 -7.86 2.89 -15.67
C ILE A 86 -7.57 1.64 -14.82
N ILE A 87 -7.01 1.84 -13.62
CA ILE A 87 -6.65 0.74 -12.70
C ILE A 87 -7.81 0.28 -11.81
N ASP A 88 -9.00 0.82 -12.01
CA ASP A 88 -10.21 0.50 -11.23
C ASP A 88 -10.02 0.67 -9.71
N LYS A 89 -9.46 1.82 -9.30
CA LYS A 89 -9.24 2.13 -7.88
C LYS A 89 -10.47 2.83 -7.28
N PRO A 90 -11.34 2.11 -6.53
CA PRO A 90 -12.65 2.63 -6.13
C PRO A 90 -12.64 3.62 -4.96
N VAL A 91 -11.53 3.68 -4.18
CA VAL A 91 -11.45 4.53 -2.98
C VAL A 91 -11.22 5.99 -3.38
N PRO A 92 -12.11 6.94 -3.07
CA PRO A 92 -11.94 8.36 -3.42
C PRO A 92 -10.69 8.98 -2.79
N LYS A 93 -10.09 9.98 -3.45
CA LYS A 93 -8.87 10.66 -2.97
C LYS A 93 -9.06 11.31 -1.59
N GLU A 94 -10.20 11.92 -1.34
CA GLU A 94 -10.55 12.59 -0.09
C GLU A 94 -10.54 11.61 1.10
N ARG A 95 -10.79 10.34 0.82
CA ARG A 95 -10.76 9.30 1.83
C ARG A 95 -9.34 9.04 2.34
N TYR A 96 -8.34 9.12 1.48
CA TYR A 96 -6.94 8.98 1.90
C TYR A 96 -6.49 10.13 2.79
N ALA A 97 -6.87 11.38 2.49
CA ALA A 97 -6.60 12.53 3.36
C ALA A 97 -7.25 12.35 4.74
N SER A 98 -8.47 11.83 4.79
CA SER A 98 -9.15 11.50 6.04
C SER A 98 -8.40 10.42 6.84
N VAL A 99 -7.90 9.37 6.17
CA VAL A 99 -7.11 8.30 6.81
C VAL A 99 -5.82 8.84 7.41
N VAL A 100 -5.07 9.66 6.66
CA VAL A 100 -3.83 10.28 7.15
C VAL A 100 -4.11 11.13 8.40
N LYS A 101 -5.14 11.97 8.36
CA LYS A 101 -5.54 12.80 9.50
C LYS A 101 -5.88 11.97 10.73
N ILE A 102 -6.65 10.90 10.57
CA ILE A 102 -7.03 9.99 11.67
C ILE A 102 -5.80 9.26 12.21
N ALA A 103 -4.94 8.74 11.35
CA ALA A 103 -3.72 8.03 11.75
C ALA A 103 -2.80 8.93 12.59
N ARG A 104 -2.52 10.14 12.11
CA ARG A 104 -1.69 11.12 12.82
C ARG A 104 -2.28 11.54 14.15
N ALA A 105 -3.60 11.79 14.22
CA ALA A 105 -4.28 12.14 15.46
C ALA A 105 -4.14 11.04 16.53
N ASN A 106 -3.91 9.80 16.11
CA ASN A 106 -3.69 8.64 16.99
C ASN A 106 -2.20 8.25 17.11
N GLY A 107 -1.26 9.04 16.60
CA GLY A 107 0.17 8.80 16.68
C GLY A 107 0.65 7.59 15.87
N LEU A 108 -0.02 7.28 14.75
CA LEU A 108 0.38 6.28 13.77
C LEU A 108 1.11 6.96 12.61
N GLU A 109 2.24 6.42 12.20
CA GLU A 109 2.89 6.77 10.95
C GLU A 109 2.12 6.23 9.76
N VAL A 110 2.20 6.92 8.62
CA VAL A 110 1.55 6.53 7.37
C VAL A 110 2.58 6.29 6.28
N ARG A 111 2.63 5.07 5.78
CA ARG A 111 3.33 4.73 4.54
C ARG A 111 2.30 4.60 3.42
N ALA A 112 2.50 5.33 2.32
CA ALA A 112 1.64 5.23 1.15
C ALA A 112 2.40 4.65 -0.05
N GLY A 113 1.78 3.68 -0.72
CA GLY A 113 2.26 3.09 -1.96
C GLY A 113 1.66 3.80 -3.17
N PHE A 114 2.52 4.12 -4.13
CA PHE A 114 2.17 4.63 -5.46
C PHE A 114 2.79 3.75 -6.53
N ILE A 115 2.09 3.61 -7.65
CA ILE A 115 2.54 2.84 -8.80
C ILE A 115 2.60 3.79 -9.99
N ILE A 116 3.77 3.90 -10.60
CA ILE A 116 3.99 4.66 -11.84
C ILE A 116 4.23 3.72 -13.02
N GLY A 117 4.12 4.24 -14.23
CA GLY A 117 4.30 3.44 -15.45
C GLY A 117 3.07 2.59 -15.79
N ASN A 118 1.89 3.01 -15.38
CA ASN A 118 0.62 2.38 -15.77
C ASN A 118 0.29 2.68 -17.24
N ILE A 119 -0.39 1.78 -17.92
CA ILE A 119 -0.90 2.05 -19.28
C ILE A 119 -1.77 3.31 -19.25
N GLY A 120 -1.51 4.24 -20.15
CA GLY A 120 -2.19 5.54 -20.23
C GLY A 120 -1.61 6.63 -19.35
N GLU A 121 -0.50 6.37 -18.64
CA GLU A 121 0.20 7.38 -17.84
C GLU A 121 1.02 8.32 -18.73
N THR A 122 1.10 9.58 -18.30
CA THR A 122 1.90 10.64 -18.89
C THR A 122 2.72 11.31 -17.81
N TRP A 123 3.63 12.21 -18.19
CA TRP A 123 4.40 12.99 -17.23
C TRP A 123 3.50 13.77 -16.27
N GLU A 124 2.46 14.41 -16.81
CA GLU A 124 1.50 15.20 -16.05
C GLU A 124 0.77 14.35 -15.01
N THR A 125 0.38 13.10 -15.34
CA THR A 125 -0.30 12.21 -14.39
C THR A 125 0.63 11.69 -13.29
N MET A 126 1.94 11.58 -13.58
CA MET A 126 2.95 11.29 -12.55
C MET A 126 3.15 12.50 -11.63
N GLU A 127 3.21 13.71 -12.19
CA GLU A 127 3.27 14.94 -11.38
C GLU A 127 2.03 15.12 -10.49
N GLU A 128 0.81 14.81 -10.99
CA GLU A 128 -0.42 14.77 -10.18
C GLU A 128 -0.28 13.80 -9.00
N SER A 129 0.34 12.66 -9.22
CA SER A 129 0.55 11.63 -8.19
C SER A 129 1.58 12.10 -7.15
N LEU A 130 2.68 12.71 -7.58
CA LEU A 130 3.69 13.29 -6.70
C LEU A 130 3.11 14.43 -5.85
N GLN A 131 2.39 15.36 -6.49
CA GLN A 131 1.75 16.48 -5.79
C GLN A 131 0.75 15.97 -4.76
N PHE A 132 -0.05 14.96 -5.12
CA PHE A 132 -1.00 14.37 -4.19
C PHE A 132 -0.31 13.72 -2.99
N ALA A 133 0.82 13.05 -3.19
CA ALA A 133 1.61 12.49 -2.08
C ALA A 133 2.15 13.57 -1.14
N ILE A 134 2.61 14.70 -1.69
CA ILE A 134 3.07 15.88 -0.93
C ILE A 134 1.92 16.49 -0.13
N ASP A 135 0.77 16.72 -0.78
CA ASP A 135 -0.41 17.35 -0.16
C ASP A 135 -1.01 16.48 0.97
N LEU A 136 -0.88 15.15 0.87
CA LEU A 136 -1.30 14.22 1.91
C LEU A 136 -0.42 14.27 3.16
N ASP A 137 0.80 14.80 3.04
CA ASP A 137 1.76 14.90 4.15
C ASP A 137 2.02 13.55 4.83
N ILE A 138 2.28 12.51 4.01
CA ILE A 138 2.58 11.15 4.46
C ILE A 138 4.01 11.07 5.02
N ASP A 139 4.26 10.12 5.94
CA ASP A 139 5.58 9.96 6.55
C ASP A 139 6.55 9.19 5.64
N PHE A 140 6.05 8.23 4.86
CA PHE A 140 6.86 7.43 3.94
C PHE A 140 6.15 7.23 2.60
N LEU A 141 6.84 7.56 1.52
CA LEU A 141 6.44 7.25 0.15
C LEU A 141 7.12 5.95 -0.29
N GLN A 142 6.32 5.00 -0.75
CA GLN A 142 6.80 3.82 -1.47
C GLN A 142 6.40 3.93 -2.93
N LEU A 143 7.38 4.07 -3.82
CA LEU A 143 7.16 4.14 -5.25
C LEU A 143 7.55 2.81 -5.90
N THR A 144 6.69 2.28 -6.75
CA THR A 144 6.93 1.06 -7.52
C THR A 144 6.57 1.28 -8.98
N ILE A 145 7.20 0.53 -9.87
CA ILE A 145 6.88 0.56 -11.31
C ILE A 145 5.84 -0.52 -11.61
N SER A 146 4.84 -0.15 -12.41
CA SER A 146 3.76 -1.04 -12.82
C SER A 146 4.32 -2.27 -13.56
N THR A 147 4.07 -3.45 -13.02
CA THR A 147 4.58 -4.71 -13.54
C THR A 147 3.42 -5.63 -13.92
N PRO A 148 3.24 -5.96 -15.20
CA PRO A 148 2.15 -6.81 -15.67
C PRO A 148 2.47 -8.29 -15.41
N TYR A 149 2.12 -8.77 -14.22
CA TYR A 149 2.34 -10.19 -13.88
C TYR A 149 1.44 -11.12 -14.68
N PRO A 150 1.97 -12.26 -15.19
CA PRO A 150 1.19 -13.25 -15.90
C PRO A 150 -0.10 -13.65 -15.17
N GLY A 151 -1.22 -13.69 -15.89
CA GLY A 151 -2.53 -14.00 -15.33
C GLY A 151 -3.36 -12.78 -14.90
N THR A 152 -2.76 -11.59 -14.80
CA THR A 152 -3.48 -10.35 -14.47
C THR A 152 -4.19 -9.75 -15.69
N ALA A 153 -5.15 -8.84 -15.44
CA ALA A 153 -5.81 -8.07 -16.49
C ALA A 153 -4.79 -7.18 -17.24
N LEU A 154 -3.91 -6.51 -16.49
CA LEU A 154 -2.85 -5.68 -17.03
C LEU A 154 -1.93 -6.46 -17.98
N PHE A 155 -1.55 -7.69 -17.62
CA PHE A 155 -0.72 -8.55 -18.49
C PHE A 155 -1.45 -8.88 -19.79
N ARG A 156 -2.73 -9.27 -19.73
CA ARG A 156 -3.53 -9.56 -20.92
C ARG A 156 -3.68 -8.35 -21.83
N GLN A 157 -3.91 -7.17 -21.25
CA GLN A 157 -4.00 -5.92 -21.99
C GLN A 157 -2.66 -5.58 -22.66
N ALA A 158 -1.56 -5.57 -21.91
CA ALA A 158 -0.24 -5.27 -22.44
C ALA A 158 0.18 -6.23 -23.56
N LEU A 159 -0.20 -7.52 -23.47
CA LEU A 159 0.03 -8.50 -24.51
C LEU A 159 -0.82 -8.24 -25.76
N GLN A 160 -2.12 -7.96 -25.60
CA GLN A 160 -3.04 -7.67 -26.72
C GLN A 160 -2.66 -6.40 -27.47
N GLU A 161 -2.18 -5.38 -26.76
CA GLU A 161 -1.73 -4.11 -27.33
C GLU A 161 -0.28 -4.13 -27.81
N ASN A 162 0.41 -5.30 -27.72
CA ASN A 162 1.82 -5.48 -28.07
C ASN A 162 2.76 -4.49 -27.36
N ARG A 163 2.51 -4.22 -26.08
CA ARG A 163 3.25 -3.25 -25.23
C ARG A 163 4.33 -3.91 -24.36
N LEU A 164 4.43 -5.24 -24.32
CA LEU A 164 5.46 -5.93 -23.55
C LEU A 164 6.79 -5.89 -24.28
N LYS A 165 7.81 -5.31 -23.68
CA LYS A 165 9.18 -5.31 -24.23
C LYS A 165 9.76 -6.71 -24.36
N HIS A 166 9.49 -7.55 -23.36
CA HIS A 166 9.91 -8.95 -23.29
C HIS A 166 9.19 -9.68 -22.17
N MET A 167 9.30 -11.01 -22.15
CA MET A 167 8.71 -11.86 -21.11
C MET A 167 9.79 -12.59 -20.30
N ILE A 168 10.84 -11.89 -19.92
CA ILE A 168 11.93 -12.46 -19.12
C ILE A 168 11.59 -12.31 -17.64
N LEU A 169 11.27 -13.41 -16.96
CA LEU A 169 10.79 -13.40 -15.57
C LEU A 169 11.71 -12.71 -14.56
N LYS A 170 13.03 -12.72 -14.79
CA LYS A 170 13.98 -12.02 -13.90
C LYS A 170 13.79 -10.51 -13.86
N ASP A 171 13.16 -9.94 -14.90
CA ASP A 171 12.93 -8.49 -15.01
C ASP A 171 11.54 -8.10 -14.47
N TYR A 172 10.74 -9.09 -14.01
CA TYR A 172 9.48 -8.87 -13.32
C TYR A 172 9.72 -8.48 -11.85
N GLY A 173 10.27 -7.29 -11.66
CA GLY A 173 10.53 -6.67 -10.36
C GLY A 173 9.91 -5.29 -10.28
N PHE A 174 9.92 -4.71 -9.09
CA PHE A 174 9.29 -3.42 -8.81
C PHE A 174 10.03 -2.20 -9.39
N GLY A 175 11.19 -2.39 -10.01
CA GLY A 175 12.07 -1.30 -10.48
C GLY A 175 12.33 -1.27 -11.99
N GLU A 176 11.77 -2.22 -12.79
CA GLU A 176 12.01 -2.28 -14.22
C GLU A 176 10.74 -2.04 -15.04
N PRO A 177 10.68 -0.98 -15.86
CA PRO A 177 9.54 -0.73 -16.75
C PRO A 177 9.59 -1.68 -17.94
N ILE A 178 8.78 -2.72 -17.91
CA ILE A 178 8.66 -3.73 -18.95
C ILE A 178 7.47 -3.51 -19.89
N VAL A 179 6.64 -2.50 -19.62
CA VAL A 179 5.55 -2.05 -20.48
C VAL A 179 5.99 -0.83 -21.26
N GLU A 180 5.72 -0.80 -22.56
CA GLU A 180 5.88 0.39 -23.39
C GLU A 180 4.67 1.31 -23.25
N LEU A 181 4.93 2.57 -22.92
CA LEU A 181 3.92 3.62 -22.85
C LEU A 181 4.00 4.51 -24.09
N ASP A 182 2.88 5.15 -24.42
CA ASP A 182 2.82 6.00 -25.61
C ASP A 182 3.62 7.31 -25.41
N ASP A 183 3.56 7.88 -24.21
CA ASP A 183 4.08 9.21 -23.90
C ASP A 183 5.34 9.21 -23.01
N LEU A 184 5.77 8.05 -22.52
CA LEU A 184 6.90 7.93 -21.60
C LEU A 184 7.85 6.80 -22.00
N SER A 185 9.11 7.12 -22.09
CA SER A 185 10.16 6.11 -22.25
C SER A 185 10.50 5.44 -20.91
N ALA A 186 11.11 4.25 -20.98
CA ALA A 186 11.58 3.55 -19.80
C ALA A 186 12.61 4.34 -18.97
N SER A 187 13.44 5.17 -19.62
CA SER A 187 14.38 6.05 -18.94
C SER A 187 13.67 7.15 -18.14
N GLN A 188 12.65 7.77 -18.71
CA GLN A 188 11.86 8.81 -18.05
C GLN A 188 11.08 8.28 -16.84
N ILE A 189 10.64 7.01 -16.89
CA ILE A 189 9.96 6.39 -15.74
C ILE A 189 10.94 6.13 -14.58
N LYS A 190 12.23 5.96 -14.88
CA LYS A 190 13.27 5.67 -13.88
C LYS A 190 13.93 6.92 -13.28
N GLU A 191 13.81 8.07 -13.94
CA GLU A 191 14.27 9.37 -13.44
C GLU A 191 13.36 9.90 -12.32
#